data_3faff0ae67910b519139b3aecace09bb
#
_entry.id   3faff0ae67910b519139b3aecace09bb
#
_cell.length_a   1.000
_cell.length_b   1.000
_cell.length_c   1.000
_cell.angle_alpha   90.00
_cell.angle_beta   90.00
_cell.angle_gamma   90.00
#
_symmetry.space_group_name_H-M   'P 1'
#
loop_
_entity.id
_entity.type
_entity.pdbx_description
1 polymer ?
#
loop_
_entity_poly.entity_id
_entity_poly.type
_entity_poly.pdbx_seq_one_letter_code
_entity_poly.pdbx_strand_id
1 'polypeptide(L)'
;MKRMIYFLAAFVCLPLCLLAQDDSKYLAGAVPVVNGKVVFTKTISVPGLSQDEIFKRIQQWTGERFVTDKEQKGRILYSDQTKGDIACWGEEYLTFNKAALSLDRTLITYQMIITCEPGECNLKITAIRYSYNVANKNEPEKYMAEELITDEYTLNKNKDKLIRKTGKFRTHTIDMVDQLFTDAAAVLTAGQPSTAPATTPPAITTPKPETPASQLTAHIPTAAATSGALQGYRQIAPDKIPGNIIKMLSEDWMLITAGNDSRFNMMTASW
;
A
#
# COMPACT_ATOMS: atom_id res chain seq x y z
N MET A 1 -58.67 11.53 -31.50
CA MET A 1 -57.95 10.31 -31.03
C MET A 1 -56.60 10.05 -31.72
N LYS A 2 -56.33 10.51 -32.94
CA LYS A 2 -55.04 10.28 -33.63
C LYS A 2 -53.87 11.15 -33.11
N ARG A 3 -54.12 12.30 -32.49
CA ARG A 3 -53.06 13.20 -31.99
C ARG A 3 -52.49 12.82 -30.62
N MET A 4 -53.14 11.93 -29.86
CA MET A 4 -52.71 11.49 -28.55
C MET A 4 -51.71 10.31 -28.58
N ILE A 5 -51.67 9.61 -29.71
CA ILE A 5 -50.77 8.46 -29.91
C ILE A 5 -49.34 8.91 -30.21
N TYR A 6 -49.14 10.10 -30.81
CA TYR A 6 -47.80 10.64 -31.06
C TYR A 6 -47.07 11.15 -29.85
N PHE A 7 -47.79 11.55 -28.81
CA PHE A 7 -47.18 11.96 -27.53
C PHE A 7 -46.68 10.78 -26.70
N LEU A 8 -47.28 9.61 -26.85
CA LEU A 8 -46.84 8.41 -26.14
C LEU A 8 -45.61 7.76 -26.78
N ALA A 9 -45.41 7.94 -28.09
CA ALA A 9 -44.23 7.41 -28.80
C ALA A 9 -42.97 8.25 -28.59
N ALA A 10 -43.09 9.53 -28.27
CA ALA A 10 -41.95 10.43 -28.03
C ALA A 10 -41.34 10.25 -26.64
N PHE A 11 -42.02 9.59 -25.70
CA PHE A 11 -41.52 9.38 -24.34
C PHE A 11 -40.70 8.08 -24.16
N VAL A 12 -40.66 7.21 -25.18
CA VAL A 12 -39.92 5.93 -25.14
C VAL A 12 -38.49 6.06 -25.69
N CYS A 13 -38.15 7.20 -26.30
CA CYS A 13 -36.76 7.49 -26.73
C CYS A 13 -35.99 8.38 -25.75
N LEU A 14 -36.17 8.19 -24.44
CA LEU A 14 -35.11 8.62 -23.54
C LEU A 14 -33.91 7.70 -23.82
N PRO A 15 -32.76 8.23 -24.26
CA PRO A 15 -31.56 7.42 -24.32
C PRO A 15 -31.34 6.89 -22.92
N LEU A 16 -31.42 5.56 -22.74
CA LEU A 16 -30.67 4.91 -21.71
C LEU A 16 -29.21 5.29 -22.00
N CYS A 17 -28.75 6.39 -21.43
CA CYS A 17 -27.34 6.56 -21.14
C CYS A 17 -27.04 5.42 -20.19
N LEU A 18 -26.70 4.26 -20.76
CA LEU A 18 -25.88 3.28 -20.08
C LEU A 18 -24.71 4.10 -19.53
N LEU A 19 -24.71 4.32 -18.23
CA LEU A 19 -23.52 4.70 -17.51
C LEU A 19 -22.55 3.56 -17.77
N ALA A 20 -21.84 3.65 -18.90
CA ALA A 20 -20.66 2.84 -19.14
C ALA A 20 -19.76 3.22 -17.96
N GLN A 21 -19.64 2.31 -17.01
CA GLN A 21 -18.71 2.45 -15.92
C GLN A 21 -17.36 2.67 -16.59
N ASP A 22 -16.75 3.83 -16.35
CA ASP A 22 -15.46 4.16 -16.93
C ASP A 22 -14.41 3.30 -16.21
N ASP A 23 -14.18 2.11 -16.77
CA ASP A 23 -13.20 1.16 -16.23
C ASP A 23 -11.77 1.61 -16.53
N SER A 24 -11.56 2.75 -17.19
CA SER A 24 -10.24 3.25 -17.62
C SER A 24 -9.25 3.35 -16.46
N LYS A 25 -9.73 3.74 -15.25
CA LYS A 25 -8.89 3.83 -14.05
C LYS A 25 -8.32 2.49 -13.59
N TYR A 26 -8.85 1.36 -14.09
CA TYR A 26 -8.38 0.02 -13.71
C TYR A 26 -7.55 -0.67 -14.79
N LEU A 27 -7.37 -0.03 -15.94
CA LEU A 27 -6.67 -0.61 -17.08
C LEU A 27 -5.14 -0.51 -16.94
N ALA A 28 -4.45 -0.66 -18.06
CA ALA A 28 -2.99 -0.74 -18.10
C ALA A 28 -2.30 0.40 -17.34
N GLY A 29 -1.33 0.03 -16.49
CA GLY A 29 -0.58 0.98 -15.67
C GLY A 29 -1.25 1.40 -14.35
N ALA A 30 -2.50 0.98 -14.08
CA ALA A 30 -3.20 1.33 -12.85
C ALA A 30 -2.61 0.66 -11.58
N VAL A 31 -1.84 -0.42 -11.75
CA VAL A 31 -1.12 -1.09 -10.67
C VAL A 31 0.37 -0.90 -10.89
N PRO A 32 1.02 0.04 -10.18
CA PRO A 32 2.44 0.29 -10.32
C PRO A 32 3.29 -0.88 -9.80
N VAL A 33 4.30 -1.27 -10.58
CA VAL A 33 5.26 -2.30 -10.19
C VAL A 33 6.65 -1.68 -10.16
N VAL A 34 7.29 -1.71 -8.99
CA VAL A 34 8.65 -1.18 -8.76
C VAL A 34 9.52 -2.32 -8.26
N ASN A 35 10.60 -2.63 -8.98
CA ASN A 35 11.50 -3.75 -8.65
C ASN A 35 10.78 -5.09 -8.44
N GLY A 36 9.77 -5.36 -9.28
CA GLY A 36 8.98 -6.60 -9.20
C GLY A 36 7.95 -6.65 -8.06
N LYS A 37 7.76 -5.55 -7.31
CA LYS A 37 6.77 -5.44 -6.24
C LYS A 37 5.66 -4.46 -6.60
N VAL A 38 4.43 -4.78 -6.21
CA VAL A 38 3.31 -3.85 -6.31
C VAL A 38 3.46 -2.78 -5.23
N VAL A 39 3.54 -1.51 -5.66
CA VAL A 39 3.75 -0.37 -4.78
C VAL A 39 2.88 0.79 -5.22
N PHE A 40 1.84 1.09 -4.46
CA PHE A 40 1.05 2.31 -4.64
C PHE A 40 1.64 3.45 -3.83
N THR A 41 1.77 4.62 -4.44
CA THR A 41 2.32 5.81 -3.77
C THR A 41 1.43 7.02 -4.02
N LYS A 42 1.38 7.92 -3.03
CA LYS A 42 0.69 9.19 -3.12
C LYS A 42 1.43 10.24 -2.31
N THR A 43 1.80 11.34 -2.93
CA THR A 43 2.30 12.53 -2.23
C THR A 43 1.14 13.50 -2.03
N ILE A 44 0.93 13.94 -0.79
CA ILE A 44 -0.06 14.94 -0.41
C ILE A 44 0.68 16.22 -0.07
N SER A 45 0.48 17.26 -0.88
CA SER A 45 1.05 18.58 -0.63
C SER A 45 0.18 19.34 0.37
N VAL A 46 0.80 19.83 1.45
CA VAL A 46 0.16 20.60 2.53
C VAL A 46 1.05 21.81 2.89
N PRO A 47 1.22 22.75 1.95
CA PRO A 47 2.12 23.87 2.13
C PRO A 47 1.78 24.67 3.40
N GLY A 48 2.81 25.05 4.15
CA GLY A 48 2.66 25.82 5.38
C GLY A 48 2.49 24.97 6.65
N LEU A 49 2.33 23.65 6.56
CA LEU A 49 2.39 22.78 7.73
C LEU A 49 3.83 22.31 7.99
N SER A 50 4.21 22.32 9.28
CA SER A 50 5.47 21.72 9.71
C SER A 50 5.39 20.19 9.68
N GLN A 51 6.54 19.51 9.65
CA GLN A 51 6.62 18.06 9.77
C GLN A 51 5.86 17.55 11.02
N ASP A 52 6.03 18.22 12.16
CA ASP A 52 5.39 17.82 13.42
C ASP A 52 3.87 17.93 13.37
N GLU A 53 3.32 18.95 12.73
CA GLU A 53 1.88 19.09 12.57
C GLU A 53 1.31 18.03 11.63
N ILE A 54 1.99 17.75 10.50
CA ILE A 54 1.64 16.70 9.56
C ILE A 54 1.67 15.36 10.28
N PHE A 55 2.76 15.06 10.98
CA PHE A 55 2.95 13.83 11.73
C PHE A 55 1.84 13.63 12.78
N LYS A 56 1.52 14.65 13.57
CA LYS A 56 0.49 14.58 14.60
C LYS A 56 -0.89 14.25 14.02
N ARG A 57 -1.27 14.91 12.92
CA ARG A 57 -2.57 14.65 12.26
C ARG A 57 -2.63 13.21 11.71
N ILE A 58 -1.58 12.78 11.04
CA ILE A 58 -1.49 11.42 10.48
C ILE A 58 -1.40 10.38 11.57
N GLN A 59 -0.67 10.62 12.66
CA GLN A 59 -0.57 9.70 13.79
C GLN A 59 -1.93 9.48 14.45
N GLN A 60 -2.74 10.54 14.62
CA GLN A 60 -4.10 10.41 15.12
C GLN A 60 -4.94 9.56 14.18
N TRP A 61 -4.95 9.87 12.88
CA TRP A 61 -5.70 9.12 11.88
C TRP A 61 -5.29 7.64 11.81
N THR A 62 -3.98 7.35 11.82
CA THR A 62 -3.50 5.97 11.82
C THR A 62 -3.89 5.22 13.08
N GLY A 63 -3.91 5.88 14.23
CA GLY A 63 -4.38 5.33 15.50
C GLY A 63 -5.87 4.97 15.49
N GLU A 64 -6.69 5.72 14.74
CA GLU A 64 -8.11 5.45 14.57
C GLU A 64 -8.37 4.40 13.47
N ARG A 65 -7.61 4.44 12.36
CA ARG A 65 -7.81 3.58 11.20
C ARG A 65 -7.24 2.17 11.36
N PHE A 66 -6.07 2.04 12.00
CA PHE A 66 -5.37 0.76 12.16
C PHE A 66 -5.62 0.16 13.56
N VAL A 67 -6.89 -0.03 13.88
CA VAL A 67 -7.34 -0.70 15.10
C VAL A 67 -7.77 -2.13 14.80
N THR A 68 -7.82 -2.96 15.84
CA THR A 68 -8.34 -4.32 15.72
C THR A 68 -9.75 -4.36 16.28
N ASP A 69 -10.70 -4.73 15.44
CA ASP A 69 -12.10 -4.93 15.79
C ASP A 69 -12.65 -6.26 15.21
N LYS A 70 -13.96 -6.38 15.01
CA LYS A 70 -14.60 -7.60 14.49
C LYS A 70 -14.41 -7.80 12.99
N GLU A 71 -14.20 -6.73 12.23
CA GLU A 71 -14.20 -6.75 10.75
C GLU A 71 -12.81 -6.52 10.16
N GLN A 72 -11.93 -5.86 10.92
CA GLN A 72 -10.58 -5.54 10.51
C GLN A 72 -9.58 -5.77 11.63
N LYS A 73 -8.33 -6.02 11.25
CA LYS A 73 -7.20 -6.02 12.18
C LYS A 73 -6.16 -5.04 11.69
N GLY A 74 -5.75 -4.16 12.57
CA GLY A 74 -4.75 -3.16 12.24
C GLY A 74 -3.85 -2.88 13.42
N ARG A 75 -2.62 -2.47 13.13
CA ARG A 75 -1.68 -2.02 14.15
C ARG A 75 -0.61 -1.11 13.55
N ILE A 76 -0.16 -0.18 14.35
CA ILE A 76 1.03 0.61 14.05
C ILE A 76 2.24 -0.26 14.40
N LEU A 77 3.11 -0.51 13.42
CA LEU A 77 4.33 -1.32 13.58
C LEU A 77 5.50 -0.46 14.07
N TYR A 78 5.55 0.79 13.62
CA TYR A 78 6.62 1.74 13.91
C TYR A 78 6.08 3.16 13.84
N SER A 79 6.58 4.03 14.70
CA SER A 79 6.26 5.46 14.69
C SER A 79 7.43 6.24 15.29
N ASP A 80 7.98 7.18 14.54
CA ASP A 80 9.10 8.02 14.94
C ASP A 80 8.84 9.46 14.50
N GLN A 81 8.47 10.31 15.45
CA GLN A 81 8.17 11.73 15.19
C GLN A 81 9.39 12.50 14.70
N THR A 82 10.58 12.16 15.20
CA THR A 82 11.82 12.88 14.82
C THR A 82 12.14 12.68 13.35
N LYS A 83 11.90 11.46 12.84
CA LYS A 83 12.08 11.14 11.42
C LYS A 83 10.86 11.46 10.58
N GLY A 84 9.70 11.61 11.19
CA GLY A 84 8.44 11.79 10.49
C GLY A 84 7.87 10.50 9.93
N ASP A 85 8.34 9.33 10.37
CA ASP A 85 7.99 8.03 9.78
C ASP A 85 6.95 7.28 10.62
N ILE A 86 5.95 6.71 9.93
CA ILE A 86 4.98 5.79 10.51
C ILE A 86 4.86 4.58 9.58
N ALA A 87 4.86 3.37 10.15
CA ALA A 87 4.56 2.15 9.44
C ALA A 87 3.40 1.41 10.10
N CYS A 88 2.40 1.04 9.29
CA CYS A 88 1.21 0.34 9.73
C CYS A 88 1.06 -0.99 9.00
N TRP A 89 0.41 -1.93 9.64
CA TRP A 89 -0.08 -3.17 9.03
C TRP A 89 -1.59 -3.21 9.14
N GLY A 90 -2.26 -3.59 8.04
CA GLY A 90 -3.70 -3.75 7.97
C GLY A 90 -4.12 -5.10 7.42
N GLU A 91 -5.23 -5.63 7.95
CA GLU A 91 -5.93 -6.82 7.47
C GLU A 91 -7.43 -6.54 7.48
N GLU A 92 -8.09 -6.65 6.34
CA GLU A 92 -9.52 -6.39 6.19
C GLU A 92 -10.14 -7.18 5.05
N TYR A 93 -11.49 -7.23 4.99
CA TYR A 93 -12.17 -7.93 3.92
C TYR A 93 -12.48 -7.01 2.73
N LEU A 94 -11.99 -7.38 1.56
CA LEU A 94 -12.49 -6.85 0.29
C LEU A 94 -13.71 -7.66 -0.15
N THR A 95 -14.88 -7.03 -0.16
CA THR A 95 -16.13 -7.68 -0.55
C THR A 95 -16.45 -7.37 -2.01
N PHE A 96 -16.44 -8.38 -2.86
CA PHE A 96 -16.72 -8.29 -4.29
C PHE A 96 -18.22 -8.32 -4.59
N ASN A 97 -18.98 -9.11 -3.82
CA ASN A 97 -20.42 -9.22 -3.98
C ASN A 97 -21.09 -9.54 -2.63
N LYS A 98 -22.19 -8.84 -2.34
CA LYS A 98 -23.05 -9.03 -1.16
C LYS A 98 -24.44 -9.53 -1.59
N ALA A 99 -24.52 -10.63 -2.33
CA ALA A 99 -25.81 -11.24 -2.63
C ALA A 99 -26.34 -11.99 -1.39
N ALA A 100 -27.67 -12.03 -1.22
CA ALA A 100 -28.31 -12.61 -0.04
C ALA A 100 -27.93 -14.10 0.23
N LEU A 101 -27.55 -14.83 -0.81
CA LEU A 101 -27.18 -16.26 -0.73
C LEU A 101 -25.71 -16.53 -1.05
N SER A 102 -24.92 -15.51 -1.37
CA SER A 102 -23.50 -15.67 -1.74
C SER A 102 -22.70 -14.46 -1.38
N LEU A 103 -21.83 -14.60 -0.38
CA LEU A 103 -20.85 -13.61 0.00
C LEU A 103 -19.52 -13.94 -0.67
N ASP A 104 -19.15 -13.15 -1.69
CA ASP A 104 -17.85 -13.25 -2.36
C ASP A 104 -16.92 -12.19 -1.82
N ARG A 105 -15.89 -12.58 -1.08
CA ARG A 105 -14.91 -11.67 -0.45
C ARG A 105 -13.55 -12.34 -0.30
N THR A 106 -12.51 -11.53 -0.20
CA THR A 106 -11.15 -11.97 0.15
C THR A 106 -10.64 -11.22 1.36
N LEU A 107 -9.84 -11.88 2.17
CA LEU A 107 -9.06 -11.20 3.19
C LEU A 107 -7.83 -10.60 2.51
N ILE A 108 -7.61 -9.29 2.66
CA ILE A 108 -6.42 -8.60 2.18
C ILE A 108 -5.54 -8.20 3.36
N THR A 109 -4.24 -8.37 3.22
CA THR A 109 -3.24 -7.81 4.15
C THR A 109 -2.31 -6.89 3.38
N TYR A 110 -1.84 -5.82 4.03
CA TYR A 110 -0.96 -4.83 3.41
C TYR A 110 -0.15 -4.08 4.46
N GLN A 111 0.91 -3.42 4.00
CA GLN A 111 1.66 -2.46 4.79
C GLN A 111 1.46 -1.06 4.22
N MET A 112 1.26 -0.09 5.11
CA MET A 112 1.24 1.33 4.78
C MET A 112 2.43 2.01 5.44
N ILE A 113 3.26 2.66 4.65
CA ILE A 113 4.42 3.42 5.09
C ILE A 113 4.14 4.88 4.80
N ILE A 114 4.35 5.73 5.78
CA ILE A 114 4.07 7.15 5.72
C ILE A 114 5.33 7.89 6.11
N THR A 115 5.74 8.87 5.31
CA THR A 115 6.85 9.76 5.61
C THR A 115 6.34 11.20 5.56
N CYS A 116 6.45 11.88 6.69
CA CYS A 116 6.06 13.29 6.86
C CYS A 116 7.27 14.19 6.72
N GLU A 117 7.18 15.14 5.80
CA GLU A 117 8.20 16.17 5.57
C GLU A 117 7.54 17.55 5.67
N PRO A 118 8.31 18.64 5.87
CA PRO A 118 7.74 19.97 5.88
C PRO A 118 7.00 20.29 4.58
N GLY A 119 5.70 20.54 4.67
CA GLY A 119 4.85 20.87 3.52
C GLY A 119 4.35 19.69 2.69
N GLU A 120 4.73 18.45 2.99
CA GLU A 120 4.23 17.27 2.27
C GLU A 120 4.19 16.01 3.12
N CYS A 121 3.35 15.08 2.70
CA CYS A 121 3.23 13.75 3.29
C CYS A 121 3.25 12.69 2.18
N ASN A 122 4.18 11.76 2.26
CA ASN A 122 4.37 10.69 1.30
C ASN A 122 3.76 9.39 1.84
N LEU A 123 2.79 8.84 1.12
CA LEU A 123 2.10 7.59 1.46
C LEU A 123 2.55 6.50 0.51
N LYS A 124 2.79 5.30 1.05
CA LYS A 124 3.15 4.12 0.27
C LYS A 124 2.42 2.90 0.82
N ILE A 125 1.73 2.15 -0.08
CA ILE A 125 1.11 0.86 0.24
C ILE A 125 1.84 -0.22 -0.54
N THR A 126 2.25 -1.28 0.15
CA THR A 126 3.04 -2.39 -0.39
C THR A 126 2.78 -3.69 0.39
N ALA A 127 3.48 -4.77 0.04
CA ALA A 127 3.36 -6.09 0.68
C ALA A 127 1.92 -6.60 0.71
N ILE A 128 1.17 -6.36 -0.38
CA ILE A 128 -0.24 -6.72 -0.48
C ILE A 128 -0.35 -8.23 -0.73
N ARG A 129 -1.17 -8.90 0.09
CA ARG A 129 -1.45 -10.33 -0.01
C ARG A 129 -2.94 -10.60 0.16
N TYR A 130 -3.40 -11.68 -0.44
CA TYR A 130 -4.80 -12.12 -0.39
C TYR A 130 -4.91 -13.51 0.19
N SER A 131 -5.99 -13.74 0.93
CA SER A 131 -6.42 -15.06 1.38
C SER A 131 -7.87 -15.23 0.96
N TYR A 132 -8.11 -16.03 -0.08
CA TYR A 132 -9.40 -16.15 -0.75
C TYR A 132 -9.98 -17.54 -0.58
N ASN A 133 -11.19 -17.59 -0.01
CA ASN A 133 -11.92 -18.86 0.15
C ASN A 133 -12.56 -19.26 -1.17
N VAL A 134 -12.08 -20.34 -1.76
CA VAL A 134 -12.67 -20.94 -2.95
C VAL A 134 -13.67 -22.00 -2.51
N ALA A 135 -14.87 -21.97 -3.11
CA ALA A 135 -15.88 -23.01 -2.86
C ALA A 135 -15.28 -24.42 -3.10
N ASN A 136 -15.58 -25.33 -2.20
CA ASN A 136 -15.10 -26.74 -2.20
C ASN A 136 -13.59 -26.92 -1.86
N LYS A 137 -12.92 -25.93 -1.29
CA LYS A 137 -11.59 -26.08 -0.70
C LYS A 137 -11.64 -25.89 0.80
N ASN A 138 -10.93 -26.75 1.54
CA ASN A 138 -10.89 -26.68 2.99
C ASN A 138 -10.02 -25.53 3.51
N GLU A 139 -9.06 -25.08 2.69
CA GLU A 139 -8.14 -24.01 3.04
C GLU A 139 -8.23 -22.86 2.03
N PRO A 140 -8.09 -21.61 2.48
CA PRO A 140 -8.06 -20.47 1.58
C PRO A 140 -6.82 -20.48 0.69
N GLU A 141 -7.00 -20.09 -0.56
CA GLU A 141 -5.89 -19.86 -1.49
C GLU A 141 -5.21 -18.54 -1.15
N LYS A 142 -3.89 -18.56 -1.12
CA LYS A 142 -3.06 -17.40 -0.82
C LYS A 142 -2.39 -16.90 -2.10
N TYR A 143 -2.44 -15.58 -2.31
CA TYR A 143 -1.86 -14.93 -3.49
C TYR A 143 -1.10 -13.68 -3.07
N MET A 144 -0.02 -13.37 -3.79
CA MET A 144 0.60 -12.05 -3.75
C MET A 144 -0.06 -11.12 -4.77
N ALA A 145 0.00 -9.81 -4.52
CA ALA A 145 -0.53 -8.82 -5.47
C ALA A 145 0.15 -8.92 -6.84
N GLU A 146 1.44 -9.18 -6.84
CA GLU A 146 2.27 -9.35 -8.04
C GLU A 146 1.74 -10.44 -8.97
N GLU A 147 1.17 -11.50 -8.41
CA GLU A 147 0.66 -12.69 -9.13
C GLU A 147 -0.83 -12.61 -9.42
N LEU A 148 -1.52 -11.60 -8.91
CA LEU A 148 -2.98 -11.57 -8.97
C LEU A 148 -3.55 -10.32 -9.62
N ILE A 149 -2.97 -9.12 -9.36
CA ILE A 149 -3.57 -7.85 -9.77
C ILE A 149 -2.77 -7.05 -10.79
N THR A 150 -1.58 -7.49 -11.20
CA THR A 150 -0.79 -6.78 -12.21
C THR A 150 -1.41 -6.88 -13.61
N ASP A 151 -0.95 -6.07 -14.53
CA ASP A 151 -1.47 -6.03 -15.91
C ASP A 151 -1.43 -7.40 -16.60
N GLU A 152 -0.41 -8.20 -16.30
CA GLU A 152 -0.20 -9.52 -16.87
C GLU A 152 -1.32 -10.51 -16.49
N TYR A 153 -1.78 -10.45 -15.23
CA TYR A 153 -2.73 -11.43 -14.68
C TYR A 153 -4.18 -10.97 -14.73
N THR A 154 -4.43 -9.68 -14.94
CA THR A 154 -5.79 -9.12 -14.86
C THR A 154 -6.32 -8.51 -16.15
N LEU A 155 -5.46 -8.26 -17.13
CA LEU A 155 -5.87 -7.68 -18.39
C LEU A 155 -5.84 -8.73 -19.51
N ASN A 156 -6.70 -8.54 -20.51
CA ASN A 156 -6.64 -9.31 -21.75
C ASN A 156 -5.37 -8.95 -22.56
N LYS A 157 -5.12 -9.68 -23.64
CA LYS A 157 -3.94 -9.48 -24.49
C LYS A 157 -3.78 -8.05 -25.00
N ASN A 158 -4.89 -7.36 -25.28
CA ASN A 158 -4.90 -5.99 -25.77
C ASN A 158 -4.80 -4.95 -24.65
N LYS A 159 -4.85 -5.37 -23.38
CA LYS A 159 -4.82 -4.52 -22.17
C LYS A 159 -5.96 -3.49 -22.09
N ASP A 160 -7.05 -3.72 -22.81
CA ASP A 160 -8.21 -2.85 -22.87
C ASP A 160 -9.42 -3.34 -22.05
N LYS A 161 -9.33 -4.54 -21.49
CA LYS A 161 -10.40 -5.15 -20.68
C LYS A 161 -9.86 -5.99 -19.52
N LEU A 162 -10.59 -5.94 -18.41
CA LEU A 162 -10.34 -6.77 -17.24
C LEU A 162 -10.77 -8.23 -17.49
N ILE A 163 -9.94 -9.15 -17.06
CA ILE A 163 -10.29 -10.57 -16.97
C ILE A 163 -11.26 -10.75 -15.80
N ARG A 164 -12.45 -11.27 -16.06
CA ARG A 164 -13.54 -11.36 -15.06
C ARG A 164 -13.13 -12.01 -13.74
N LYS A 165 -12.31 -13.08 -13.79
CA LYS A 165 -11.93 -13.85 -12.59
C LYS A 165 -10.98 -13.07 -11.67
N THR A 166 -9.98 -12.42 -12.21
CA THR A 166 -8.92 -11.71 -11.48
C THR A 166 -9.16 -10.21 -11.38
N GLY A 167 -9.87 -9.63 -12.34
CA GLY A 167 -10.17 -8.19 -12.39
C GLY A 167 -10.86 -7.65 -11.14
N LYS A 168 -11.72 -8.45 -10.50
CA LYS A 168 -12.37 -8.05 -9.24
C LYS A 168 -11.38 -7.74 -8.10
N PHE A 169 -10.28 -8.49 -8.01
CA PHE A 169 -9.24 -8.22 -7.01
C PHE A 169 -8.56 -6.88 -7.31
N ARG A 170 -8.23 -6.64 -8.58
CA ARG A 170 -7.58 -5.40 -9.01
C ARG A 170 -8.45 -4.18 -8.74
N THR A 171 -9.71 -4.19 -9.19
CA THR A 171 -10.61 -3.04 -9.02
C THR A 171 -10.82 -2.69 -7.56
N HIS A 172 -11.15 -3.68 -6.72
CA HIS A 172 -11.39 -3.43 -5.30
C HIS A 172 -10.13 -3.06 -4.52
N THR A 173 -8.95 -3.55 -4.94
CA THR A 173 -7.69 -3.12 -4.34
C THR A 173 -7.37 -1.68 -4.68
N ILE A 174 -7.52 -1.26 -5.94
CA ILE A 174 -7.32 0.12 -6.35
C ILE A 174 -8.28 1.03 -5.58
N ASP A 175 -9.56 0.67 -5.50
CA ASP A 175 -10.56 1.45 -4.78
C ASP A 175 -10.25 1.58 -3.29
N MET A 176 -9.80 0.49 -2.64
CA MET A 176 -9.37 0.52 -1.23
C MET A 176 -8.16 1.44 -1.03
N VAL A 177 -7.16 1.35 -1.91
CA VAL A 177 -5.96 2.19 -1.85
C VAL A 177 -6.33 3.67 -2.06
N ASP A 178 -7.16 3.97 -3.05
CA ASP A 178 -7.66 5.32 -3.32
C ASP A 178 -8.42 5.88 -2.12
N GLN A 179 -9.24 5.06 -1.46
CA GLN A 179 -9.96 5.46 -0.26
C GLN A 179 -9.00 5.77 0.89
N LEU A 180 -8.02 4.90 1.17
CA LEU A 180 -7.01 5.14 2.21
C LEU A 180 -6.23 6.44 1.97
N PHE A 181 -5.84 6.68 0.72
CA PHE A 181 -5.14 7.91 0.36
C PHE A 181 -6.03 9.15 0.45
N THR A 182 -7.31 9.02 0.12
CA THR A 182 -8.30 10.10 0.24
C THR A 182 -8.57 10.44 1.70
N ASP A 183 -8.73 9.44 2.56
CA ASP A 183 -8.95 9.63 3.99
C ASP A 183 -7.74 10.31 4.65
N ALA A 184 -6.51 9.86 4.32
CA ALA A 184 -5.30 10.50 4.79
C ALA A 184 -5.18 11.96 4.31
N ALA A 185 -5.54 12.24 3.05
CA ALA A 185 -5.54 13.60 2.51
C ALA A 185 -6.56 14.49 3.21
N ALA A 186 -7.74 13.96 3.50
CA ALA A 186 -8.82 14.71 4.18
C ALA A 186 -8.37 15.22 5.56
N VAL A 187 -7.70 14.38 6.36
CA VAL A 187 -7.23 14.81 7.70
C VAL A 187 -6.08 15.81 7.63
N LEU A 188 -5.26 15.72 6.58
CA LEU A 188 -4.15 16.66 6.39
C LEU A 188 -4.61 18.02 5.91
N THR A 189 -5.63 18.08 5.04
CA THR A 189 -6.16 19.32 4.48
C THR A 189 -7.26 19.95 5.33
N ALA A 190 -7.73 19.27 6.36
CA ALA A 190 -8.73 19.80 7.28
C ALA A 190 -8.25 21.12 7.92
N GLY A 191 -9.01 22.20 7.73
CA GLY A 191 -8.71 23.53 8.24
C GLY A 191 -7.75 24.38 7.40
N GLN A 192 -7.33 23.92 6.21
CA GLN A 192 -6.66 24.77 5.24
C GLN A 192 -7.70 25.48 4.34
N PRO A 193 -7.50 26.76 3.97
CA PRO A 193 -8.33 27.40 2.97
C PRO A 193 -8.18 26.63 1.65
N SER A 194 -9.32 26.24 1.06
CA SER A 194 -9.38 25.48 -0.19
C SER A 194 -8.70 26.26 -1.32
N THR A 195 -7.44 25.95 -1.60
CA THR A 195 -6.86 26.24 -2.91
C THR A 195 -7.20 25.04 -3.80
N ALA A 196 -8.15 25.26 -4.72
CA ALA A 196 -8.52 24.27 -5.72
C ALA A 196 -7.26 23.77 -6.45
N PRO A 197 -7.11 22.46 -6.65
CA PRO A 197 -5.97 21.93 -7.37
C PRO A 197 -6.08 22.31 -8.84
N ALA A 198 -5.10 23.09 -9.31
CA ALA A 198 -4.89 23.23 -10.74
C ALA A 198 -4.49 21.85 -11.29
N THR A 199 -5.34 21.30 -12.13
CA THR A 199 -5.11 20.07 -12.86
C THR A 199 -3.96 20.31 -13.85
N THR A 200 -2.76 19.91 -13.48
CA THR A 200 -1.65 19.81 -14.42
C THR A 200 -1.33 18.32 -14.61
N PRO A 201 -1.32 17.82 -15.85
CA PRO A 201 -0.96 16.42 -16.12
C PRO A 201 0.49 16.17 -15.68
N PRO A 202 0.84 15.01 -15.15
CA PRO A 202 2.19 14.71 -14.76
C PRO A 202 3.11 14.67 -15.98
N ALA A 203 4.06 15.59 -16.03
CA ALA A 203 5.18 15.51 -16.96
C ALA A 203 6.07 14.34 -16.54
N ILE A 204 6.28 13.42 -17.46
CA ILE A 204 7.23 12.31 -17.33
C ILE A 204 8.64 12.92 -17.29
N THR A 205 9.22 13.01 -16.11
CA THR A 205 10.63 13.32 -15.94
C THR A 205 11.40 12.03 -15.70
N THR A 206 12.17 11.65 -16.68
CA THR A 206 13.22 10.63 -16.62
C THR A 206 14.22 10.98 -15.52
N PRO A 207 14.58 10.07 -14.62
CA PRO A 207 15.60 10.36 -13.61
C PRO A 207 16.99 10.37 -14.29
N LYS A 208 17.67 11.50 -14.18
CA LYS A 208 19.09 11.66 -14.45
C LYS A 208 19.89 11.03 -13.30
N PRO A 209 20.94 10.25 -13.56
CA PRO A 209 21.75 9.68 -12.50
C PRO A 209 22.59 10.78 -11.84
N GLU A 210 22.40 10.97 -10.56
CA GLU A 210 23.30 11.81 -9.75
C GLU A 210 24.22 10.92 -8.90
N THR A 211 25.49 11.25 -9.02
CA THR A 211 26.68 10.70 -8.38
C THR A 211 26.69 11.02 -6.87
N PRO A 212 27.29 10.14 -6.04
CA PRO A 212 27.17 10.23 -4.59
C PRO A 212 28.21 11.18 -3.99
N ALA A 213 27.79 12.02 -3.06
CA ALA A 213 28.66 12.49 -1.99
C ALA A 213 27.85 13.18 -0.89
N SER A 214 27.74 12.56 0.26
CA SER A 214 28.10 13.22 1.52
C SER A 214 28.04 12.22 2.66
N GLN A 215 29.17 12.12 3.32
CA GLN A 215 29.39 11.36 4.53
C GLN A 215 28.58 11.95 5.68
N LEU A 216 27.64 11.16 6.20
CA LEU A 216 27.10 11.39 7.55
C LEU A 216 27.80 10.40 8.50
N THR A 217 28.74 10.95 9.25
CA THR A 217 29.32 10.29 10.42
C THR A 217 28.27 10.20 11.52
N ALA A 218 27.58 9.06 11.58
CA ALA A 218 26.76 8.74 12.72
C ALA A 218 27.67 8.25 13.86
N HIS A 219 27.77 8.98 14.95
CA HIS A 219 28.32 8.47 16.21
C HIS A 219 27.40 7.40 16.76
N ILE A 220 27.81 6.16 16.59
CA ILE A 220 27.22 5.00 17.29
C ILE A 220 27.92 4.93 18.65
N PRO A 221 27.19 4.94 19.78
CA PRO A 221 27.82 4.67 21.07
C PRO A 221 28.30 3.23 21.07
N THR A 222 29.58 3.06 21.28
CA THR A 222 30.24 1.75 21.42
C THR A 222 29.77 1.13 22.70
N ALA A 223 28.78 0.24 22.64
CA ALA A 223 28.50 -0.69 23.73
C ALA A 223 29.62 -1.72 23.73
N ALA A 224 30.32 -1.79 24.84
CA ALA A 224 31.36 -2.78 25.06
C ALA A 224 30.78 -4.20 24.93
N ALA A 225 31.15 -4.87 23.83
CA ALA A 225 30.78 -6.26 23.62
C ALA A 225 31.52 -7.15 24.58
N THR A 226 30.80 -7.75 25.51
CA THR A 226 31.30 -8.90 26.29
C THR A 226 31.35 -10.08 25.34
N SER A 227 32.57 -10.51 25.01
CA SER A 227 32.87 -11.56 24.07
C SER A 227 32.60 -12.95 24.64
N GLY A 228 31.42 -13.48 24.39
CA GLY A 228 31.19 -14.91 24.31
C GLY A 228 31.28 -15.35 22.85
N ALA A 229 32.48 -15.54 22.32
CA ALA A 229 32.65 -16.04 20.96
C ALA A 229 32.09 -17.46 20.87
N LEU A 230 30.97 -17.63 20.20
CA LEU A 230 30.44 -18.95 19.82
C LEU A 230 31.48 -19.65 18.96
N GLN A 231 31.88 -20.86 19.37
CA GLN A 231 32.91 -21.64 18.70
C GLN A 231 32.46 -21.92 17.26
N GLY A 232 33.28 -21.46 16.26
CA GLY A 232 32.94 -21.60 14.85
C GLY A 232 32.33 -20.37 14.16
N TYR A 233 32.05 -19.31 14.92
CA TYR A 233 31.52 -18.04 14.37
C TYR A 233 32.55 -16.93 14.50
N ARG A 234 32.59 -16.06 13.51
CA ARG A 234 33.42 -14.86 13.50
C ARG A 234 32.50 -13.62 13.49
N GLN A 235 32.64 -12.77 14.46
CA GLN A 235 31.98 -11.47 14.45
C GLN A 235 32.58 -10.60 13.35
N ILE A 236 31.72 -10.04 12.49
CA ILE A 236 32.07 -9.12 11.42
C ILE A 236 31.43 -7.77 11.74
N ALA A 237 32.22 -6.71 11.70
CA ALA A 237 31.69 -5.37 11.86
C ALA A 237 30.75 -5.03 10.67
N PRO A 238 29.66 -4.28 10.89
CA PRO A 238 28.64 -4.01 9.85
C PRO A 238 29.24 -3.39 8.57
N ASP A 239 30.27 -2.56 8.70
CA ASP A 239 30.98 -1.94 7.58
C ASP A 239 31.88 -2.92 6.78
N LYS A 240 32.11 -4.12 7.32
CA LYS A 240 32.92 -5.18 6.71
C LYS A 240 32.09 -6.31 6.11
N ILE A 241 30.75 -6.21 6.16
CA ILE A 241 29.89 -7.22 5.52
C ILE A 241 29.99 -7.05 4.00
N PRO A 242 30.48 -8.06 3.27
CA PRO A 242 30.61 -7.98 1.83
C PRO A 242 29.21 -8.08 1.19
N GLY A 243 28.91 -7.19 0.25
CA GLY A 243 27.69 -7.26 -0.53
C GLY A 243 26.64 -6.21 -0.12
N ASN A 244 25.52 -6.25 -0.83
CA ASN A 244 24.37 -5.39 -0.54
C ASN A 244 23.49 -6.04 0.52
N ILE A 245 23.51 -5.52 1.73
CA ILE A 245 22.75 -6.05 2.86
C ILE A 245 21.23 -6.07 2.57
N ILE A 246 20.72 -5.10 1.82
CA ILE A 246 19.30 -5.04 1.43
C ILE A 246 18.96 -6.22 0.50
N LYS A 247 19.88 -6.54 -0.43
CA LYS A 247 19.72 -7.69 -1.32
C LYS A 247 19.77 -9.00 -0.55
N MET A 248 20.70 -9.14 0.38
CA MET A 248 20.79 -10.32 1.25
C MET A 248 19.50 -10.51 2.07
N LEU A 249 18.91 -9.42 2.58
CA LEU A 249 17.65 -9.46 3.32
C LEU A 249 16.45 -9.83 2.42
N SER A 250 16.50 -9.55 1.14
CA SER A 250 15.40 -9.82 0.19
C SER A 250 15.49 -11.21 -0.47
N GLU A 251 16.67 -11.80 -0.56
CA GLU A 251 16.91 -13.07 -1.25
C GLU A 251 17.20 -14.23 -0.30
N ASP A 252 17.77 -13.94 0.88
CA ASP A 252 18.19 -14.94 1.87
C ASP A 252 17.32 -14.90 3.13
N TRP A 253 17.35 -16.01 3.85
CA TRP A 253 16.73 -16.09 5.17
C TRP A 253 17.63 -15.44 6.20
N MET A 254 17.06 -14.58 7.05
CA MET A 254 17.79 -14.04 8.20
C MET A 254 17.25 -14.60 9.52
N LEU A 255 18.13 -14.71 10.49
CA LEU A 255 17.78 -15.01 11.86
C LEU A 255 17.81 -13.71 12.68
N ILE A 256 16.65 -13.32 13.18
CA ILE A 256 16.52 -12.18 14.09
C ILE A 256 16.50 -12.72 15.51
N THR A 257 17.43 -12.24 16.33
CA THR A 257 17.49 -12.57 17.75
C THR A 257 17.27 -11.33 18.60
N ALA A 258 16.43 -11.45 19.61
CA ALA A 258 16.19 -10.38 20.58
C ALA A 258 16.25 -10.97 22.00
N GLY A 259 16.98 -10.34 22.89
CA GLY A 259 17.12 -10.79 24.29
C GLY A 259 18.51 -10.55 24.84
N ASN A 260 18.81 -11.30 25.91
CA ASN A 260 20.11 -11.31 26.59
C ASN A 260 20.56 -12.77 26.83
N ASP A 261 21.69 -12.94 27.45
CA ASP A 261 22.32 -14.26 27.68
C ASP A 261 21.45 -15.25 28.47
N SER A 262 20.45 -14.78 29.19
CA SER A 262 19.55 -15.61 30.01
C SER A 262 18.15 -15.78 29.41
N ARG A 263 17.72 -14.88 28.53
CA ARG A 263 16.44 -14.93 27.82
C ARG A 263 16.59 -14.36 26.42
N PHE A 264 16.37 -15.17 25.43
CA PHE A 264 16.35 -14.73 24.06
C PHE A 264 15.20 -15.36 23.29
N ASN A 265 14.75 -14.67 22.28
CA ASN A 265 13.80 -15.17 21.30
C ASN A 265 14.42 -15.07 19.91
N MET A 266 14.18 -16.07 19.08
CA MET A 266 14.69 -16.12 17.72
C MET A 266 13.53 -16.32 16.73
N MET A 267 13.62 -15.64 15.61
CA MET A 267 12.69 -15.83 14.49
C MET A 267 13.45 -15.77 13.18
N THR A 268 13.05 -16.58 12.24
CA THR A 268 13.48 -16.42 10.84
C THR A 268 12.61 -15.39 10.15
N ALA A 269 13.24 -14.51 9.40
CA ALA A 269 12.56 -13.54 8.56
C ALA A 269 13.10 -13.61 7.14
N SER A 270 12.21 -13.46 6.16
CA SER A 270 12.51 -13.22 4.77
C SER A 270 11.56 -12.15 4.26
N TRP A 271 12.01 -11.40 3.28
CA TRP A 271 11.19 -10.35 2.66
C TRP A 271 10.36 -10.89 1.51
#